data_7cf98ee47997d185203394e4dcdf0bdd
#
_entry.id   7cf98ee47997d185203394e4dcdf0bdd
#
_cell.length_a   1.000
_cell.length_b   1.000
_cell.length_c   1.000
_cell.angle_alpha   90.00
_cell.angle_beta   90.00
_cell.angle_gamma   90.00
#
_symmetry.space_group_name_H-M   'P 1'
#
loop_
_entity.id
_entity.type
_entity.pdbx_description
1 polymer ?
#
loop_
_entity_poly.entity_id
_entity_poly.type
_entity_poly.pdbx_seq_one_letter_code
_entity_poly.pdbx_strand_id
1 'polypeptide(L)'
;MVIEAIVTRLDAAFEQIEATPDSRESQQQRETILQWLDHASAEGYRLGLVTTLPAARFSALFEGQFGTASLDRFSVVVADAGQPSVDARQHPYDVALQALGVPRECAAAVASSERERREAEIYGMSRCVQIADVARAAAPLGHC
;
A
#
# COMPACT_ATOMS: atom_id res chain seq x y z
N MET A 1 -18.50 -1.62 11.45
CA MET A 1 -18.15 -2.19 10.13
C MET A 1 -16.80 -2.86 10.19
N VAL A 2 -16.67 -3.96 9.47
CA VAL A 2 -15.42 -4.72 9.41
C VAL A 2 -14.62 -4.28 8.19
N ILE A 3 -13.33 -4.09 8.35
CA ILE A 3 -12.44 -3.80 7.23
C ILE A 3 -12.24 -5.08 6.41
N GLU A 4 -12.47 -5.00 5.11
CA GLU A 4 -12.39 -6.14 4.18
C GLU A 4 -11.22 -6.01 3.22
N ALA A 5 -10.77 -4.79 2.97
CA ALA A 5 -9.71 -4.52 2.00
C ALA A 5 -8.78 -3.44 2.50
N ILE A 6 -7.56 -3.47 1.98
CA ILE A 6 -6.54 -2.49 2.34
C ILE A 6 -5.91 -1.97 1.06
N VAL A 7 -5.82 -0.64 0.94
CA VAL A 7 -5.09 0.02 -0.13
C VAL A 7 -3.76 0.49 0.43
N THR A 8 -2.68 -0.03 -0.10
CA THR A 8 -1.33 0.19 0.40
C THR A 8 -0.59 1.16 -0.51
N ARG A 9 0.21 2.03 0.07
CA ARG A 9 1.10 2.92 -0.67
C ARG A 9 2.50 2.83 -0.07
N LEU A 10 3.48 2.50 -0.91
CA LEU A 10 4.84 2.20 -0.47
C LEU A 10 5.90 3.07 -1.16
N ASP A 11 5.51 4.15 -1.84
CA ASP A 11 6.44 4.97 -2.64
C ASP A 11 7.59 5.52 -1.79
N ALA A 12 7.28 6.04 -0.60
CA ALA A 12 8.31 6.59 0.28
C ALA A 12 9.31 5.51 0.74
N ALA A 13 8.82 4.31 1.02
CA ALA A 13 9.68 3.19 1.40
C ALA A 13 10.61 2.81 0.25
N PHE A 14 10.10 2.74 -0.97
CA PHE A 14 10.93 2.42 -2.14
C PHE A 14 11.94 3.52 -2.46
N GLU A 15 11.59 4.78 -2.28
CA GLU A 15 12.55 5.89 -2.41
C GLU A 15 13.72 5.71 -1.46
N GLN A 16 13.44 5.38 -0.21
CA GLN A 16 14.48 5.13 0.79
C GLN A 16 15.36 3.95 0.40
N ILE A 17 14.75 2.85 -0.01
CA ILE A 17 15.47 1.62 -0.40
C ILE A 17 16.36 1.88 -1.61
N GLU A 18 15.87 2.63 -2.61
CA GLU A 18 16.65 2.96 -3.80
C GLU A 18 17.81 3.90 -3.48
N ALA A 19 17.58 4.89 -2.60
CA ALA A 19 18.61 5.87 -2.25
C ALA A 19 19.76 5.25 -1.46
N THR A 20 19.46 4.34 -0.55
CA THR A 20 20.46 3.71 0.33
C THR A 20 20.14 2.23 0.52
N PRO A 21 20.31 1.39 -0.54
CA PRO A 21 19.84 -0.01 -0.51
C PRO A 21 20.50 -0.86 0.58
N ASP A 22 21.73 -0.55 0.95
CA ASP A 22 22.46 -1.32 1.96
C ASP A 22 22.38 -0.72 3.35
N SER A 23 21.61 0.35 3.54
CA SER A 23 21.48 0.99 4.84
C SER A 23 20.64 0.13 5.79
N ARG A 24 20.82 0.37 7.08
CA ARG A 24 20.05 -0.28 8.13
C ARG A 24 18.58 0.08 8.02
N GLU A 25 18.29 1.34 7.69
CA GLU A 25 16.91 1.83 7.51
C GLU A 25 16.21 1.12 6.36
N SER A 26 16.91 0.92 5.25
CA SER A 26 16.34 0.22 4.09
C SER A 26 16.08 -1.24 4.40
N GLN A 27 16.97 -1.89 5.12
CA GLN A 27 16.77 -3.27 5.56
C GLN A 27 15.57 -3.38 6.48
N GLN A 28 15.44 -2.44 7.40
CA GLN A 28 14.31 -2.37 8.32
C GLN A 28 12.98 -2.12 7.58
N GLN A 29 13.00 -1.27 6.56
CA GLN A 29 11.83 -1.04 5.70
C GLN A 29 11.39 -2.31 5.00
N ARG A 30 12.33 -3.08 4.44
CA ARG A 30 12.01 -4.35 3.79
C ARG A 30 11.36 -5.33 4.76
N GLU A 31 11.92 -5.46 5.95
CA GLU A 31 11.39 -6.35 6.99
C GLU A 31 9.98 -5.94 7.40
N THR A 32 9.77 -4.65 7.59
CA THR A 32 8.46 -4.11 7.97
C THR A 32 7.41 -4.40 6.90
N ILE A 33 7.76 -4.20 5.64
CA ILE A 33 6.85 -4.46 4.53
C ILE A 33 6.50 -5.95 4.45
N LEU A 34 7.50 -6.83 4.58
CA LEU A 34 7.25 -8.28 4.54
C LEU A 34 6.37 -8.74 5.69
N GLN A 35 6.63 -8.26 6.91
CA GLN A 35 5.81 -8.58 8.07
C GLN A 35 4.38 -8.12 7.87
N TRP A 36 4.20 -6.93 7.32
CA TRP A 36 2.90 -6.38 7.02
C TRP A 36 2.15 -7.23 6.00
N LEU A 37 2.81 -7.60 4.89
CA LEU A 37 2.20 -8.43 3.86
C LEU A 37 1.79 -9.79 4.39
N ASP A 38 2.63 -10.42 5.19
CA ASP A 38 2.33 -11.71 5.81
C ASP A 38 1.13 -11.60 6.74
N HIS A 39 1.09 -10.56 7.56
CA HIS A 39 -0.02 -10.32 8.48
C HIS A 39 -1.33 -10.09 7.71
N ALA A 40 -1.32 -9.23 6.72
CA ALA A 40 -2.51 -8.92 5.93
C ALA A 40 -3.04 -10.15 5.19
N SER A 41 -2.14 -10.96 4.64
CA SER A 41 -2.50 -12.20 3.96
C SER A 41 -3.11 -13.21 4.93
N ALA A 42 -2.54 -13.33 6.12
CA ALA A 42 -3.04 -14.26 7.15
C ALA A 42 -4.43 -13.85 7.64
N GLU A 43 -4.72 -12.56 7.71
CA GLU A 43 -6.02 -12.04 8.12
C GLU A 43 -7.07 -12.09 7.00
N GLY A 44 -6.66 -12.40 5.77
CA GLY A 44 -7.57 -12.53 4.65
C GLY A 44 -8.04 -11.24 4.02
N TYR A 45 -7.33 -10.14 4.23
CA TYR A 45 -7.67 -8.86 3.59
C TYR A 45 -7.41 -8.92 2.08
N ARG A 46 -8.28 -8.30 1.30
CA ARG A 46 -8.02 -8.03 -0.11
C ARG A 46 -7.03 -6.88 -0.18
N LEU A 47 -5.95 -7.05 -0.94
CA LEU A 47 -4.89 -6.06 -1.01
C LEU A 47 -4.88 -5.35 -2.35
N GLY A 48 -4.89 -4.02 -2.29
CA GLY A 48 -4.64 -3.16 -3.44
C GLY A 48 -3.44 -2.28 -3.15
N LEU A 49 -2.81 -1.79 -4.20
CA LEU A 49 -1.68 -0.90 -4.08
C LEU A 49 -1.81 0.27 -5.05
N VAL A 50 -1.45 1.46 -4.57
CA VAL A 50 -1.40 2.67 -5.38
C VAL A 50 0.06 3.15 -5.40
N THR A 51 0.59 3.42 -6.59
CA THR A 51 1.96 3.91 -6.74
C THR A 51 2.02 4.99 -7.82
N THR A 52 2.91 5.96 -7.64
CA THR A 52 3.21 6.96 -8.65
C THR A 52 4.17 6.45 -9.72
N LEU A 53 4.80 5.31 -9.48
CA LEU A 53 5.74 4.71 -10.42
C LEU A 53 5.01 4.09 -11.61
N PRO A 54 5.65 4.07 -12.80
CA PRO A 54 5.14 3.26 -13.91
C PRO A 54 5.05 1.79 -13.53
N ALA A 55 4.07 1.09 -14.09
CA ALA A 55 3.79 -0.30 -13.74
C ALA A 55 5.01 -1.22 -13.87
N ALA A 56 5.74 -1.10 -14.98
CA ALA A 56 6.91 -1.93 -15.23
C ALA A 56 8.02 -1.67 -14.21
N ARG A 57 8.23 -0.41 -13.85
CA ARG A 57 9.24 -0.04 -12.87
C ARG A 57 8.87 -0.52 -11.48
N PHE A 58 7.62 -0.35 -11.10
CA PHE A 58 7.14 -0.83 -9.81
C PHE A 58 7.30 -2.34 -9.68
N SER A 59 6.88 -3.08 -10.70
CA SER A 59 7.00 -4.55 -10.70
C SER A 59 8.45 -5.00 -10.56
N ALA A 60 9.36 -4.37 -11.32
CA ALA A 60 10.78 -4.71 -11.24
C ALA A 60 11.37 -4.44 -9.86
N LEU A 61 11.05 -3.30 -9.26
CA LEU A 61 11.51 -2.94 -7.92
C LEU A 61 10.95 -3.89 -6.86
N PHE A 62 9.66 -4.15 -6.92
CA PHE A 62 8.99 -4.99 -5.93
C PHE A 62 9.49 -6.42 -5.99
N GLU A 63 9.55 -6.99 -7.19
CA GLU A 63 10.05 -8.35 -7.39
C GLU A 63 11.52 -8.48 -7.00
N GLY A 64 12.32 -7.45 -7.28
CA GLY A 64 13.72 -7.43 -6.91
C GLY A 64 13.95 -7.41 -5.41
N GLN A 65 13.06 -6.79 -4.64
CA GLN A 65 13.19 -6.70 -3.19
C GLN A 65 12.49 -7.83 -2.44
N PHE A 66 11.36 -8.32 -2.95
CA PHE A 66 10.48 -9.23 -2.21
C PHE A 66 10.14 -10.53 -2.93
N GLY A 67 10.58 -10.69 -4.17
CA GLY A 67 10.28 -11.86 -4.98
C GLY A 67 8.94 -11.75 -5.71
N THR A 68 8.80 -12.56 -6.75
CA THR A 68 7.62 -12.55 -7.64
C THR A 68 6.36 -12.94 -6.90
N ALA A 69 6.44 -13.94 -6.01
CA ALA A 69 5.28 -14.43 -5.26
C ALA A 69 4.67 -13.36 -4.36
N SER A 70 5.47 -12.43 -3.85
CA SER A 70 4.97 -11.37 -2.99
C SER A 70 4.11 -10.36 -3.74
N LEU A 71 4.44 -10.09 -5.01
CA LEU A 71 3.64 -9.19 -5.84
C LEU A 71 2.24 -9.74 -6.11
N ASP A 72 2.12 -11.06 -6.20
CA ASP A 72 0.84 -11.72 -6.47
C ASP A 72 -0.15 -11.60 -5.31
N ARG A 73 0.30 -11.15 -4.15
CA ARG A 73 -0.59 -10.89 -3.00
C ARG A 73 -1.53 -9.72 -3.24
N PHE A 74 -1.17 -8.81 -4.15
CA PHE A 74 -2.03 -7.68 -4.50
C PHE A 74 -3.02 -8.08 -5.58
N SER A 75 -4.30 -7.86 -5.31
CA SER A 75 -5.37 -8.11 -6.30
C SER A 75 -5.39 -7.03 -7.38
N VAL A 76 -4.94 -5.82 -7.05
CA VAL A 76 -4.90 -4.71 -7.98
C VAL A 76 -3.69 -3.82 -7.67
N VAL A 77 -3.04 -3.32 -8.71
CA VAL A 77 -1.98 -2.32 -8.61
C VAL A 77 -2.37 -1.15 -9.51
N VAL A 78 -2.55 0.03 -8.92
CA VAL A 78 -2.84 1.26 -9.66
C VAL A 78 -1.54 2.02 -9.81
N ALA A 79 -0.95 1.96 -11.00
CA ALA A 79 0.33 2.59 -11.31
C ALA A 79 0.12 3.96 -11.92
N ASP A 80 1.20 4.75 -12.05
CA ASP A 80 1.20 6.09 -12.64
C ASP A 80 0.20 7.05 -11.96
N ALA A 81 -0.03 6.87 -10.67
CA ALA A 81 -1.06 7.59 -9.94
C ALA A 81 -0.85 9.11 -9.89
N GLY A 82 0.39 9.56 -10.07
CA GLY A 82 0.71 11.00 -10.10
C GLY A 82 0.62 11.63 -11.48
N GLN A 83 0.34 10.86 -12.52
CA GLN A 83 0.30 11.36 -13.90
C GLN A 83 -1.09 11.90 -14.22
N PRO A 84 -1.17 13.02 -15.01
CA PRO A 84 -2.46 13.46 -15.53
C PRO A 84 -3.01 12.37 -16.45
N SER A 85 -4.16 11.85 -16.13
CA SER A 85 -4.82 10.86 -16.98
C SER A 85 -5.94 11.52 -17.77
N VAL A 86 -6.35 10.88 -18.85
CA VAL A 86 -7.48 11.32 -19.67
C VAL A 86 -8.74 11.41 -18.80
N ASP A 87 -8.78 10.61 -17.73
CA ASP A 87 -9.88 10.61 -16.78
C ASP A 87 -9.44 11.20 -15.44
N ALA A 88 -9.14 12.50 -15.45
CA ALA A 88 -8.65 13.23 -14.26
C ALA A 88 -9.68 13.28 -13.11
N ARG A 89 -10.89 12.74 -13.32
CA ARG A 89 -11.94 12.73 -12.31
C ARG A 89 -11.83 11.57 -11.34
N GLN A 90 -11.11 10.50 -11.70
CA GLN A 90 -10.99 9.34 -10.84
C GLN A 90 -9.70 9.42 -10.01
N HIS A 91 -9.89 9.50 -8.70
CA HIS A 91 -8.77 9.41 -7.79
C HIS A 91 -8.21 7.99 -7.80
N PRO A 92 -6.90 7.80 -7.68
CA PRO A 92 -6.30 6.45 -7.65
C PRO A 92 -6.93 5.52 -6.60
N TYR A 93 -7.31 6.04 -5.45
CA TYR A 93 -8.00 5.25 -4.43
C TYR A 93 -9.36 4.76 -4.90
N ASP A 94 -10.10 5.58 -5.67
CA ASP A 94 -11.38 5.15 -6.26
C ASP A 94 -11.18 3.99 -7.23
N VAL A 95 -10.16 4.07 -8.07
CA VAL A 95 -9.82 3.01 -9.02
C VAL A 95 -9.52 1.71 -8.28
N ALA A 96 -8.69 1.79 -7.24
CA ALA A 96 -8.32 0.63 -6.44
C ALA A 96 -9.54 0.01 -5.74
N LEU A 97 -10.38 0.83 -5.12
CA LEU A 97 -11.57 0.35 -4.41
C LEU A 97 -12.59 -0.29 -5.35
N GLN A 98 -12.78 0.27 -6.54
CA GLN A 98 -13.67 -0.32 -7.55
C GLN A 98 -13.16 -1.69 -7.98
N ALA A 99 -11.87 -1.81 -8.22
CA ALA A 99 -11.26 -3.08 -8.61
C ALA A 99 -11.35 -4.12 -7.51
N LEU A 100 -11.25 -3.69 -6.25
CA LEU A 100 -11.37 -4.59 -5.10
C LEU A 100 -12.84 -4.94 -4.79
N GLY A 101 -13.77 -4.17 -5.31
CA GLY A 101 -15.19 -4.40 -5.07
C GLY A 101 -15.62 -4.08 -3.64
N VAL A 102 -14.96 -3.15 -2.98
CA VAL A 102 -15.19 -2.81 -1.58
C VAL A 102 -15.49 -1.31 -1.46
N PRO A 103 -16.52 -0.92 -0.71
CA PRO A 103 -16.78 0.50 -0.47
C PRO A 103 -15.71 1.11 0.44
N ARG A 104 -15.53 2.42 0.32
CA ARG A 104 -14.53 3.15 1.08
C ARG A 104 -14.63 2.92 2.60
N GLU A 105 -15.84 2.77 3.11
CA GLU A 105 -16.09 2.56 4.53
C GLU A 105 -15.59 1.21 5.04
N CYS A 106 -15.41 0.24 4.16
CA CYS A 106 -14.93 -1.10 4.49
C CYS A 106 -13.48 -1.31 4.11
N ALA A 107 -12.74 -0.22 3.84
CA ALA A 107 -11.35 -0.28 3.45
C ALA A 107 -10.49 0.60 4.35
N ALA A 108 -9.25 0.19 4.53
CA ALA A 108 -8.24 0.98 5.23
C ALA A 108 -7.12 1.35 4.29
N ALA A 109 -6.45 2.45 4.57
CA ALA A 109 -5.24 2.85 3.87
C ALA A 109 -4.04 2.58 4.76
N VAL A 110 -3.03 1.94 4.20
CA VAL A 110 -1.76 1.69 4.90
C VAL A 110 -0.65 2.34 4.08
N ALA A 111 0.09 3.23 4.70
CA ALA A 111 1.07 4.05 4.02
C ALA A 111 2.46 3.89 4.62
N SER A 112 3.50 4.11 3.83
CA SER A 112 4.88 3.99 4.28
C SER A 112 5.44 5.30 4.86
N SER A 113 4.67 6.39 4.81
CA SER A 113 5.07 7.67 5.39
C SER A 113 3.87 8.44 5.90
N GLU A 114 4.12 9.43 6.75
CA GLU A 114 3.08 10.33 7.25
C GLU A 114 2.44 11.14 6.14
N ARG A 115 3.23 11.55 5.15
CA ARG A 115 2.72 12.29 4.00
C ARG A 115 1.71 11.47 3.23
N GLU A 116 2.03 10.22 2.96
CA GLU A 116 1.13 9.29 2.25
C GLU A 116 -0.12 9.01 3.05
N ARG A 117 0.03 8.86 4.37
CA ARG A 117 -1.10 8.67 5.26
C ARG A 117 -2.07 9.86 5.21
N ARG A 118 -1.52 11.08 5.22
CA ARG A 118 -2.31 12.30 5.11
C ARG A 118 -3.05 12.42 3.79
N GLU A 119 -2.41 12.02 2.71
CA GLU A 119 -3.06 12.03 1.39
C GLU A 119 -4.29 11.13 1.36
N ALA A 120 -4.20 9.96 1.98
CA ALA A 120 -5.34 9.04 2.10
C ALA A 120 -6.45 9.65 2.97
N GLU A 121 -6.08 10.32 4.05
CA GLU A 121 -7.03 10.99 4.94
C GLU A 121 -7.75 12.13 4.22
N ILE A 122 -7.03 12.94 3.46
CA ILE A 122 -7.60 14.02 2.68
C ILE A 122 -8.57 13.49 1.62
N TYR A 123 -8.22 12.38 0.99
CA TYR A 123 -9.13 11.71 0.04
C TYR A 123 -10.44 11.32 0.72
N GLY A 124 -10.39 10.94 1.99
CA GLY A 124 -11.60 10.58 2.73
C GLY A 124 -11.63 9.15 3.26
N MET A 125 -10.49 8.45 3.28
CA MET A 125 -10.42 7.16 3.93
C MET A 125 -10.59 7.34 5.43
N SER A 126 -11.50 6.57 6.01
CA SER A 126 -11.81 6.70 7.44
C SER A 126 -10.75 6.08 8.34
N ARG A 127 -9.98 5.16 7.81
CA ARG A 127 -8.90 4.52 8.57
C ARG A 127 -7.61 4.58 7.78
N CYS A 128 -6.67 5.36 8.30
CA CYS A 128 -5.37 5.60 7.65
C CYS A 128 -4.26 5.40 8.68
N VAL A 129 -3.38 4.46 8.43
CA VAL A 129 -2.28 4.15 9.35
C VAL A 129 -0.96 4.04 8.61
N GLN A 130 0.14 4.21 9.33
CA GLN A 130 1.46 3.94 8.78
C GLN A 130 1.81 2.46 8.98
N ILE A 131 2.45 1.89 7.99
CA ILE A 131 2.81 0.46 7.97
C ILE A 131 3.68 0.08 9.19
N ALA A 132 4.58 0.97 9.60
CA ALA A 132 5.45 0.73 10.75
C ALA A 132 4.65 0.57 12.04
N ASP A 133 3.59 1.35 12.20
CA ASP A 133 2.75 1.31 13.41
C ASP A 133 1.95 0.01 13.48
N VAL A 134 1.44 -0.45 12.34
CA VAL A 134 0.68 -1.70 12.28
C VAL A 134 1.58 -2.91 12.54
N ALA A 135 2.74 -2.95 11.91
CA ALA A 135 3.69 -4.05 12.09
C ALA A 135 4.18 -4.16 13.52
N ARG A 136 4.42 -3.00 14.17
CA ARG A 136 4.91 -2.95 15.54
C ARG A 136 3.84 -3.37 16.56
N ALA A 137 2.63 -2.95 16.33
CA ALA A 137 1.52 -3.22 17.25
C ALA A 137 0.94 -4.62 17.09
N ALA A 138 1.20 -5.29 15.97
CA ALA A 138 0.57 -6.56 15.58
C ALA A 138 -0.96 -6.50 15.74
N ALA A 139 -1.54 -5.30 15.63
CA ALA A 139 -2.95 -5.06 15.89
C ALA A 139 -3.78 -5.34 14.63
N PRO A 140 -4.88 -6.08 14.76
CA PRO A 140 -5.78 -6.28 13.64
C PRO A 140 -6.45 -4.97 13.24
N LEU A 141 -6.54 -4.71 11.93
CA LEU A 141 -7.21 -3.53 11.38
C LEU A 141 -8.74 -3.71 11.32
N GLY A 142 -9.22 -4.87 11.67
CA GLY A 142 -10.60 -5.27 11.43
C GLY A 142 -11.68 -4.63 12.29
N HIS A 143 -11.32 -3.78 13.24
CA HIS A 143 -12.30 -3.12 14.11
C HIS A 143 -12.43 -1.65 13.75
N CYS A 144 -13.57 -1.30 13.25
CA CYS A 144 -13.95 0.09 13.02
C CYS A 144 -14.67 0.65 14.22
#